data_a141ac0bc18ffba0a82bc0b8ab54d592
#
_entry.id   a141ac0bc18ffba0a82bc0b8ab54d592
#
_cell.length_a   1.000
_cell.length_b   1.000
_cell.length_c   1.000
_cell.angle_alpha   90.00
_cell.angle_beta   90.00
_cell.angle_gamma   90.00
#
_symmetry.space_group_name_H-M   'P 1'
#
loop_
_entity.id
_entity.type
_entity.pdbx_description
1 polymer ?
#
loop_
_entity_poly.entity_id
_entity_poly.type
_entity_poly.pdbx_seq_one_letter_code
_entity_poly.pdbx_strand_id
1 'polypeptide(L)'
;MGHVRASLVEIALFVGAAALLLAAVPRCGGGRSQAVVRASWTRTPGVLNPDVTQTNIRTTICRTGWTRTVRPPVSYTNDLKRRQLREYGLRGPPSAFQEDHLISLELGGNPTDPRNLWPEPYPRASAVDRIENELNHSVCSGSLTLSDAQRKESALKHTGG
;
A
#
# COMPACT_ATOMS: atom_id res chain seq x y z
N MET A 1 35.38 50.94 80.13
CA MET A 1 35.39 52.04 79.17
C MET A 1 35.73 51.45 77.82
N GLY A 2 34.81 51.31 76.93
CA GLY A 2 35.04 50.72 75.61
C GLY A 2 33.74 50.70 74.82
N HIS A 3 33.52 51.69 73.99
CA HIS A 3 32.35 51.81 73.17
C HIS A 3 32.44 50.80 72.02
N VAL A 4 31.47 49.86 71.94
CA VAL A 4 31.30 49.02 70.79
C VAL A 4 30.26 49.67 69.87
N ARG A 5 30.72 50.13 68.72
CA ARG A 5 29.85 50.61 67.65
C ARG A 5 29.20 49.41 66.93
N ALA A 6 27.87 49.37 66.89
CA ALA A 6 27.12 48.44 66.07
C ALA A 6 27.20 48.86 64.60
N SER A 7 27.66 47.98 63.77
CA SER A 7 27.68 48.15 62.32
C SER A 7 26.40 47.53 61.74
N LEU A 8 25.65 48.40 61.07
CA LEU A 8 24.44 47.97 60.33
C LEU A 8 24.88 47.19 59.09
N VAL A 9 24.53 45.91 59.05
CA VAL A 9 24.72 45.07 57.87
C VAL A 9 23.48 45.25 57.00
N GLU A 10 23.67 45.86 55.85
CA GLU A 10 22.65 45.95 54.82
C GLU A 10 22.32 44.51 54.27
N ILE A 11 21.06 44.12 54.44
CA ILE A 11 20.56 42.88 53.84
C ILE A 11 20.15 43.24 52.41
N ALA A 12 20.99 42.84 51.43
CA ALA A 12 20.67 42.91 50.03
C ALA A 12 19.71 41.76 49.68
N LEU A 13 18.46 42.14 49.40
CA LEU A 13 17.45 41.19 48.83
C LEU A 13 17.82 40.84 47.38
N PHE A 14 18.37 39.67 47.18
CA PHE A 14 18.47 39.06 45.83
C PHE A 14 17.11 38.58 45.43
N VAL A 15 16.42 39.34 44.60
CA VAL A 15 15.26 38.84 43.85
C VAL A 15 15.79 37.98 42.70
N GLY A 16 15.87 36.69 42.94
CA GLY A 16 16.19 35.72 41.91
C GLY A 16 15.05 35.61 40.91
N ALA A 17 15.23 36.17 39.72
CA ALA A 17 14.34 35.91 38.60
C ALA A 17 14.52 34.45 38.14
N ALA A 18 13.60 33.58 38.56
CA ALA A 18 13.51 32.22 38.03
C ALA A 18 12.99 32.29 36.59
N ALA A 19 13.91 32.29 35.61
CA ALA A 19 13.56 32.09 34.21
C ALA A 19 13.07 30.66 34.02
N LEU A 20 11.76 30.49 33.88
CA LEU A 20 11.17 29.24 33.42
C LEU A 20 11.61 29.02 31.97
N LEU A 21 12.63 28.20 31.76
CA LEU A 21 12.94 27.60 30.47
C LEU A 21 11.84 26.61 30.14
N LEU A 22 10.82 27.07 29.41
CA LEU A 22 9.88 26.20 28.71
C LEU A 22 10.68 25.43 27.65
N ALA A 23 11.17 24.26 28.03
CA ALA A 23 11.71 23.30 27.06
C ALA A 23 10.60 22.95 26.08
N ALA A 24 10.69 23.47 24.85
CA ALA A 24 9.84 23.04 23.76
C ALA A 24 10.13 21.57 23.52
N VAL A 25 9.25 20.70 24.03
CA VAL A 25 9.27 19.27 23.70
C VAL A 25 9.02 19.18 22.21
N PRO A 26 9.98 18.64 21.41
CA PRO A 26 9.71 18.42 20.00
C PRO A 26 8.50 17.49 19.94
N ARG A 27 7.37 18.00 19.42
CA ARG A 27 6.26 17.14 19.04
C ARG A 27 6.83 16.20 17.99
N CYS A 28 7.07 14.95 18.38
CA CYS A 28 7.25 13.87 17.42
C CYS A 28 6.07 13.97 16.48
N GLY A 29 6.35 14.38 15.23
CA GLY A 29 5.34 14.47 14.19
C GLY A 29 4.69 13.09 14.11
N GLY A 30 3.44 12.97 14.54
CA GLY A 30 2.66 11.77 14.38
C GLY A 30 2.65 11.46 12.89
N GLY A 31 3.47 10.49 12.48
CA GLY A 31 3.40 9.96 11.14
C GLY A 31 1.94 9.56 10.92
N ARG A 32 1.23 10.32 10.07
CA ARG A 32 -0.09 9.90 9.63
C ARG A 32 0.11 8.51 9.05
N SER A 33 -0.35 7.50 9.76
CA SER A 33 -0.52 6.17 9.20
C SER A 33 -1.29 6.38 7.90
N GLN A 34 -0.62 6.23 6.76
CA GLN A 34 -1.29 6.33 5.48
C GLN A 34 -2.31 5.19 5.49
N ALA A 35 -3.59 5.53 5.41
CA ALA A 35 -4.64 4.54 5.32
C ALA A 35 -4.28 3.58 4.18
N VAL A 36 -4.28 2.28 4.48
CA VAL A 36 -3.98 1.26 3.48
C VAL A 36 -5.00 1.40 2.36
N VAL A 37 -4.56 1.75 1.18
CA VAL A 37 -5.42 1.80 -0.01
C VAL A 37 -5.77 0.37 -0.37
N ARG A 38 -7.06 0.12 -0.59
CA ARG A 38 -7.63 -1.21 -0.88
C ARG A 38 -8.40 -1.15 -2.18
N ALA A 39 -8.46 -2.27 -2.88
CA ALA A 39 -9.34 -2.41 -4.02
C ALA A 39 -10.80 -2.28 -3.57
N SER A 40 -11.63 -1.75 -4.43
CA SER A 40 -13.06 -1.56 -4.15
C SER A 40 -13.87 -2.77 -4.62
N TRP A 41 -14.59 -3.42 -3.73
CA TRP A 41 -15.49 -4.53 -4.08
C TRP A 41 -16.50 -4.19 -5.17
N THR A 42 -16.89 -2.93 -5.27
CA THR A 42 -17.90 -2.48 -6.26
C THR A 42 -17.28 -2.03 -7.58
N ARG A 43 -16.10 -1.39 -7.54
CA ARG A 43 -15.42 -0.89 -8.75
C ARG A 43 -14.55 -1.95 -9.40
N THR A 44 -13.86 -2.71 -8.58
CA THR A 44 -12.89 -3.71 -9.01
C THR A 44 -13.16 -5.03 -8.28
N PRO A 45 -14.30 -5.69 -8.56
CA PRO A 45 -14.65 -6.96 -7.92
C PRO A 45 -13.72 -8.12 -8.31
N GLY A 46 -12.94 -7.93 -9.38
CA GLY A 46 -12.17 -8.99 -10.00
C GLY A 46 -12.97 -9.72 -11.09
N VAL A 47 -12.49 -9.62 -12.31
CA VAL A 47 -13.10 -10.30 -13.48
C VAL A 47 -12.10 -11.31 -14.00
N LEU A 48 -12.56 -12.55 -14.20
CA LEU A 48 -11.75 -13.63 -14.69
C LEU A 48 -11.70 -13.64 -16.24
N ASN A 49 -10.60 -14.15 -16.78
CA ASN A 49 -10.47 -14.46 -18.19
C ASN A 49 -11.18 -15.80 -18.45
N PRO A 50 -12.24 -15.84 -19.28
CA PRO A 50 -12.97 -17.08 -19.56
C PRO A 50 -12.13 -18.14 -20.27
N ASP A 51 -11.02 -17.72 -20.93
CA ASP A 51 -10.11 -18.62 -21.61
C ASP A 51 -9.18 -19.38 -20.65
N VAL A 52 -9.21 -19.07 -19.34
CA VAL A 52 -8.40 -19.73 -18.32
C VAL A 52 -9.29 -20.50 -17.36
N THR A 53 -9.12 -21.82 -17.37
CA THR A 53 -9.86 -22.75 -16.51
C THR A 53 -8.90 -23.69 -15.79
N GLN A 54 -9.35 -24.33 -14.72
CA GLN A 54 -8.55 -25.34 -14.01
C GLN A 54 -8.05 -26.46 -14.95
N THR A 55 -8.80 -26.79 -15.99
CA THR A 55 -8.47 -27.89 -16.90
C THR A 55 -7.38 -27.54 -17.91
N ASN A 56 -7.19 -26.25 -18.21
CA ASN A 56 -6.21 -25.78 -19.19
C ASN A 56 -5.03 -24.99 -18.62
N ILE A 57 -4.86 -24.96 -17.28
CA ILE A 57 -3.76 -24.22 -16.64
C ILE A 57 -2.38 -24.55 -17.22
N ARG A 58 -2.16 -25.82 -17.63
CA ARG A 58 -0.87 -26.28 -18.18
C ARG A 58 -0.51 -25.63 -19.51
N THR A 59 -1.49 -25.23 -20.29
CA THR A 59 -1.31 -24.57 -21.60
C THR A 59 -1.50 -23.08 -21.54
N THR A 60 -1.93 -22.56 -20.38
CA THR A 60 -2.15 -21.14 -20.10
C THR A 60 -1.20 -20.66 -19.00
N ILE A 61 -1.70 -20.36 -17.82
CA ILE A 61 -0.99 -19.69 -16.73
C ILE A 61 0.26 -20.41 -16.22
N CYS A 62 0.36 -21.72 -16.39
CA CYS A 62 1.55 -22.49 -16.01
C CYS A 62 2.57 -22.64 -17.17
N ARG A 63 2.26 -22.10 -18.34
CA ARG A 63 3.20 -22.06 -19.45
C ARG A 63 4.07 -20.82 -19.36
N THR A 64 5.37 -21.01 -19.36
CA THR A 64 6.34 -19.90 -19.33
C THR A 64 6.05 -18.88 -20.43
N GLY A 65 5.92 -17.63 -20.04
CA GLY A 65 5.69 -16.50 -20.94
C GLY A 65 4.25 -16.30 -21.40
N TRP A 66 3.31 -17.12 -20.97
CA TRP A 66 1.90 -16.96 -21.34
C TRP A 66 1.34 -15.58 -20.96
N THR A 67 1.63 -15.07 -19.78
CA THR A 67 1.15 -13.74 -19.34
C THR A 67 1.56 -12.61 -20.27
N ARG A 68 2.71 -12.72 -20.94
CA ARG A 68 3.15 -11.72 -21.93
C ARG A 68 2.28 -11.70 -23.18
N THR A 69 1.64 -12.83 -23.52
CA THR A 69 0.80 -12.93 -24.71
C THR A 69 -0.57 -12.28 -24.53
N VAL A 70 -1.01 -12.12 -23.27
CA VAL A 70 -2.32 -11.56 -22.93
C VAL A 70 -2.24 -10.17 -22.31
N ARG A 71 -1.06 -9.76 -21.84
CA ARG A 71 -0.85 -8.46 -21.18
C ARG A 71 -1.19 -7.30 -22.10
N PRO A 72 -2.04 -6.34 -21.64
CA PRO A 72 -2.40 -5.19 -22.45
C PRO A 72 -1.19 -4.25 -22.67
N PRO A 73 -1.25 -3.42 -23.71
CA PRO A 73 -0.23 -2.38 -23.93
C PRO A 73 -0.15 -1.41 -22.75
N VAL A 74 1.06 -0.93 -22.46
CA VAL A 74 1.31 0.05 -21.38
C VAL A 74 0.51 1.34 -21.57
N SER A 75 0.27 1.76 -22.81
CA SER A 75 -0.58 2.93 -23.11
C SER A 75 -2.00 2.75 -22.55
N TYR A 76 -2.59 1.58 -22.75
CA TYR A 76 -3.92 1.25 -22.21
C TYR A 76 -3.95 1.34 -20.68
N THR A 77 -3.03 0.68 -20.00
CA THR A 77 -2.99 0.67 -18.53
C THR A 77 -2.68 2.04 -17.94
N ASN A 78 -1.84 2.84 -18.60
CA ASN A 78 -1.57 4.22 -18.18
C ASN A 78 -2.80 5.13 -18.32
N ASP A 79 -3.57 4.98 -19.39
CA ASP A 79 -4.81 5.75 -19.58
C ASP A 79 -5.88 5.36 -18.55
N LEU A 80 -6.02 4.06 -18.30
CA LEU A 80 -6.93 3.54 -17.29
C LEU A 80 -6.52 4.03 -15.89
N LYS A 81 -5.25 3.92 -15.52
CA LYS A 81 -4.70 4.40 -14.24
C LYS A 81 -5.07 5.86 -13.98
N ARG A 82 -4.90 6.74 -14.96
CA ARG A 82 -5.25 8.16 -14.79
C ARG A 82 -6.74 8.39 -14.50
N ARG A 83 -7.63 7.58 -15.06
CA ARG A 83 -9.06 7.64 -14.76
C ARG A 83 -9.35 7.09 -13.37
N GLN A 84 -8.84 5.90 -13.06
CA GLN A 84 -9.12 5.22 -11.81
C GLN A 84 -8.50 5.91 -10.59
N LEU A 85 -7.36 6.59 -10.70
CA LEU A 85 -6.85 7.45 -9.62
C LEU A 85 -7.90 8.48 -9.17
N ARG A 86 -8.62 9.10 -10.12
CA ARG A 86 -9.72 10.03 -9.79
C ARG A 86 -10.92 9.32 -9.19
N GLU A 87 -11.32 8.19 -9.75
CA GLU A 87 -12.46 7.40 -9.29
C GLU A 87 -12.27 6.85 -7.86
N TYR A 88 -11.04 6.48 -7.54
CA TYR A 88 -10.63 6.04 -6.20
C TYR A 88 -10.32 7.20 -5.24
N GLY A 89 -10.33 8.44 -5.72
CA GLY A 89 -9.98 9.62 -4.92
C GLY A 89 -8.52 9.65 -4.47
N LEU A 90 -7.64 8.96 -5.18
CA LEU A 90 -6.22 8.84 -4.84
C LEU A 90 -5.45 10.08 -5.29
N ARG A 91 -4.54 10.53 -4.43
CA ARG A 91 -3.71 11.71 -4.67
C ARG A 91 -2.24 11.29 -4.82
N GLY A 92 -1.52 11.99 -5.70
CA GLY A 92 -0.11 11.75 -5.96
C GLY A 92 0.17 11.55 -7.45
N PRO A 93 1.45 11.47 -7.83
CA PRO A 93 1.83 11.24 -9.21
C PRO A 93 1.47 9.80 -9.62
N PRO A 94 1.09 9.58 -10.90
CA PRO A 94 0.79 8.23 -11.39
C PRO A 94 1.93 7.21 -11.21
N SER A 95 3.17 7.68 -11.10
CA SER A 95 4.34 6.85 -10.81
C SER A 95 4.37 6.27 -9.40
N ALA A 96 3.55 6.80 -8.47
CA ALA A 96 3.41 6.25 -7.13
C ALA A 96 2.49 5.01 -7.09
N PHE A 97 1.90 4.63 -8.22
CA PHE A 97 0.92 3.56 -8.34
C PHE A 97 1.26 2.63 -9.51
N GLN A 98 1.07 1.35 -9.29
CA GLN A 98 0.96 0.33 -10.33
C GLN A 98 -0.49 0.28 -10.81
N GLU A 99 -0.74 0.18 -12.11
CA GLU A 99 -2.06 -0.25 -12.60
C GLU A 99 -2.05 -1.76 -12.54
N ASP A 100 -2.61 -2.29 -11.49
CA ASP A 100 -2.51 -3.69 -11.15
C ASP A 100 -3.81 -4.46 -11.43
N HIS A 101 -3.67 -5.77 -11.74
CA HIS A 101 -4.82 -6.66 -11.90
C HIS A 101 -5.27 -7.16 -10.52
N LEU A 102 -6.56 -7.04 -10.19
CA LEU A 102 -7.09 -7.57 -8.93
C LEU A 102 -6.91 -9.08 -8.83
N ILE A 103 -7.25 -9.78 -9.90
CA ILE A 103 -6.81 -11.15 -10.12
C ILE A 103 -5.71 -11.08 -11.16
N SER A 104 -4.51 -11.49 -10.79
CA SER A 104 -3.32 -11.38 -11.63
C SER A 104 -3.47 -12.18 -12.92
N LEU A 105 -2.74 -11.79 -13.94
CA LEU A 105 -2.74 -12.52 -15.19
C LEU A 105 -2.27 -13.97 -14.99
N GLU A 106 -1.34 -14.20 -14.10
CA GLU A 106 -0.83 -15.54 -13.78
C GLU A 106 -1.80 -16.41 -12.96
N LEU A 107 -2.90 -15.83 -12.49
CA LEU A 107 -4.04 -16.54 -11.91
C LEU A 107 -5.28 -16.45 -12.80
N GLY A 108 -5.13 -16.07 -14.06
CA GLY A 108 -6.22 -16.04 -15.04
C GLY A 108 -7.19 -14.89 -14.88
N GLY A 109 -6.75 -13.76 -14.35
CA GLY A 109 -7.54 -12.52 -14.36
C GLY A 109 -7.73 -11.97 -15.78
N ASN A 110 -8.84 -11.24 -15.98
CA ASN A 110 -9.12 -10.60 -17.27
C ASN A 110 -8.09 -9.50 -17.54
N PRO A 111 -7.41 -9.52 -18.70
CA PRO A 111 -6.30 -8.61 -18.98
C PRO A 111 -6.72 -7.15 -19.19
N THR A 112 -7.95 -6.90 -19.65
CA THR A 112 -8.37 -5.56 -20.12
C THR A 112 -9.66 -5.06 -19.49
N ASP A 113 -10.40 -5.88 -18.75
CA ASP A 113 -11.62 -5.42 -18.09
C ASP A 113 -11.26 -4.46 -16.95
N PRO A 114 -11.73 -3.18 -16.99
CA PRO A 114 -11.44 -2.20 -15.94
C PRO A 114 -11.87 -2.65 -14.53
N ARG A 115 -12.81 -3.59 -14.43
CA ARG A 115 -13.26 -4.17 -13.16
C ARG A 115 -12.30 -5.21 -12.60
N ASN A 116 -11.23 -5.52 -13.34
CA ASN A 116 -10.11 -6.34 -12.87
C ASN A 116 -8.82 -5.53 -12.74
N LEU A 117 -8.84 -4.23 -12.92
CA LEU A 117 -7.67 -3.34 -12.85
C LEU A 117 -7.91 -2.23 -11.83
N TRP A 118 -6.86 -1.86 -11.09
CA TRP A 118 -6.96 -0.79 -10.10
C TRP A 118 -5.59 -0.17 -9.81
N PRO A 119 -5.54 1.11 -9.39
CA PRO A 119 -4.28 1.77 -9.06
C PRO A 119 -3.78 1.34 -7.67
N GLU A 120 -2.93 0.33 -7.61
CA GLU A 120 -2.31 -0.13 -6.38
C GLU A 120 -1.09 0.72 -6.01
N PRO A 121 -1.00 1.26 -4.79
CA PRO A 121 0.14 2.10 -4.41
C PRO A 121 1.40 1.27 -4.15
N TYR A 122 2.56 1.83 -4.54
CA TYR A 122 3.86 1.34 -4.11
C TYR A 122 4.12 1.76 -2.64
N PRO A 123 4.87 0.98 -1.83
CA PRO A 123 5.57 -0.27 -2.16
C PRO A 123 4.70 -1.54 -2.06
N ARG A 124 3.40 -1.40 -1.75
CA ARG A 124 2.51 -2.54 -1.54
C ARG A 124 2.40 -3.42 -2.78
N ALA A 125 2.22 -2.83 -3.97
CA ALA A 125 2.17 -3.57 -5.24
C ALA A 125 3.33 -4.56 -5.37
N SER A 126 4.57 -4.11 -5.13
CA SER A 126 5.75 -4.98 -5.21
C SER A 126 5.77 -6.10 -4.15
N ALA A 127 5.07 -5.94 -3.03
CA ALA A 127 4.95 -7.00 -2.04
C ALA A 127 3.90 -8.03 -2.47
N VAL A 128 2.82 -7.56 -3.08
CA VAL A 128 1.73 -8.40 -3.60
C VAL A 128 2.21 -9.23 -4.78
N ASP A 129 3.00 -8.67 -5.71
CA ASP A 129 3.59 -9.42 -6.84
C ASP A 129 4.28 -10.72 -6.39
N ARG A 130 4.95 -10.73 -5.22
CA ARG A 130 5.57 -11.96 -4.69
C ARG A 130 4.53 -13.01 -4.28
N ILE A 131 3.44 -12.57 -3.66
CA ILE A 131 2.36 -13.46 -3.23
C ILE A 131 1.65 -14.06 -4.44
N GLU A 132 1.47 -13.28 -5.51
CA GLU A 132 0.91 -13.75 -6.78
C GLU A 132 1.74 -14.88 -7.36
N ASN A 133 3.06 -14.69 -7.44
CA ASN A 133 3.99 -15.72 -7.92
C ASN A 133 3.91 -17.01 -7.06
N GLU A 134 3.80 -16.87 -5.73
CA GLU A 134 3.65 -18.03 -4.81
C GLU A 134 2.32 -18.76 -5.04
N LEU A 135 1.23 -18.01 -5.23
CA LEU A 135 -0.08 -18.58 -5.54
C LEU A 135 -0.07 -19.29 -6.90
N ASN A 136 0.49 -18.68 -7.94
CA ASN A 136 0.65 -19.30 -9.25
C ASN A 136 1.47 -20.59 -9.16
N HIS A 137 2.60 -20.57 -8.45
CA HIS A 137 3.41 -21.77 -8.22
C HIS A 137 2.60 -22.87 -7.54
N SER A 138 1.80 -22.52 -6.53
CA SER A 138 0.94 -23.47 -5.81
C SER A 138 -0.13 -24.09 -6.72
N VAL A 139 -0.73 -23.29 -7.61
CA VAL A 139 -1.69 -23.79 -8.61
C VAL A 139 -1.00 -24.72 -9.61
N CYS A 140 0.16 -24.30 -10.11
CA CYS A 140 0.87 -25.07 -11.15
C CYS A 140 1.49 -26.37 -10.62
N SER A 141 1.83 -26.43 -9.34
CA SER A 141 2.25 -27.67 -8.66
C SER A 141 1.07 -28.59 -8.28
N GLY A 142 -0.16 -28.07 -8.30
CA GLY A 142 -1.36 -28.81 -7.91
C GLY A 142 -1.64 -28.82 -6.41
N SER A 143 -0.90 -28.04 -5.62
CA SER A 143 -1.12 -27.91 -4.17
C SER A 143 -2.29 -26.98 -3.83
N LEU A 144 -2.75 -26.17 -4.79
CA LEU A 144 -3.88 -25.27 -4.64
C LEU A 144 -4.75 -25.30 -5.90
N THR A 145 -6.07 -25.19 -5.76
CA THR A 145 -6.93 -25.01 -6.94
C THR A 145 -6.84 -23.58 -7.47
N LEU A 146 -7.06 -23.39 -8.78
CA LEU A 146 -7.10 -22.05 -9.37
C LEU A 146 -8.13 -21.15 -8.66
N SER A 147 -9.32 -21.67 -8.40
CA SER A 147 -10.39 -20.93 -7.71
C SER A 147 -10.00 -20.51 -6.29
N ASP A 148 -9.27 -21.36 -5.55
CA ASP A 148 -8.79 -21.00 -4.20
C ASP A 148 -7.73 -19.93 -4.25
N ALA A 149 -6.81 -19.99 -5.22
CA ALA A 149 -5.79 -18.96 -5.41
C ALA A 149 -6.42 -17.61 -5.75
N GLN A 150 -7.37 -17.58 -6.68
CA GLN A 150 -8.11 -16.37 -7.06
C GLN A 150 -8.85 -15.76 -5.87
N ARG A 151 -9.49 -16.57 -5.02
CA ARG A 151 -10.16 -16.06 -3.80
C ARG A 151 -9.16 -15.48 -2.80
N LYS A 152 -8.01 -16.12 -2.60
CA LYS A 152 -6.96 -15.63 -1.70
C LYS A 152 -6.39 -14.29 -2.17
N GLU A 153 -6.07 -14.17 -3.44
CA GLU A 153 -5.58 -12.93 -4.03
C GLU A 153 -6.61 -11.81 -3.93
N SER A 154 -7.87 -12.08 -4.31
CA SER A 154 -8.97 -11.13 -4.18
C SER A 154 -9.13 -10.63 -2.74
N ALA A 155 -9.15 -11.54 -1.77
CA ALA A 155 -9.24 -11.17 -0.37
C ALA A 155 -8.07 -10.29 0.07
N LEU A 156 -6.83 -10.65 -0.27
CA LEU A 156 -5.62 -9.87 0.03
C LEU A 156 -5.73 -8.43 -0.46
N LYS A 157 -6.12 -8.22 -1.71
CA LYS A 157 -6.18 -6.88 -2.33
C LYS A 157 -7.35 -6.04 -1.81
N HIS A 158 -8.47 -6.67 -1.45
CA HIS A 158 -9.64 -5.98 -0.91
C HIS A 158 -9.53 -5.69 0.60
N THR A 159 -8.81 -6.49 1.37
CA THR A 159 -8.71 -6.29 2.83
C THR A 159 -7.44 -5.55 3.24
N GLY A 160 -6.43 -5.54 2.38
CA GLY A 160 -5.15 -4.89 2.64
C GLY A 160 -4.10 -5.81 3.27
N GLY A 161 -4.34 -7.11 3.28
CA GLY A 161 -3.47 -8.12 3.90
C GLY A 161 -3.95 -8.51 5.27
#